data_a8664b46166d08de9d916ed0c43e023f
#
_entry.id   a8664b46166d08de9d916ed0c43e023f
#
_cell.length_a   1.000
_cell.length_b   1.000
_cell.length_c   1.000
_cell.angle_alpha   90.00
_cell.angle_beta   90.00
_cell.angle_gamma   90.00
#
_symmetry.space_group_name_H-M   'P 1'
#
loop_
_entity.id
_entity.type
_entity.pdbx_description
1 polymer ?
#
loop_
_entity_poly.entity_id
_entity_poly.type
_entity_poly.pdbx_seq_one_letter_code
_entity_poly.pdbx_strand_id
1 'polypeptide(L)'
;MAEFRLPKNSVVKKGKAHPAPTGSGRVKKFQIYRYDPDSGENPRYDTFEVDLDTCGPMVLDALIKIKAEEDSSLTFRRSCREGICGSCSMNIDGRNGLACTTAIEDVKGEVKITPLPHMEVIKDLVPDFTHFYAQYSSIQPWLKTVTPPPSGQELSLIHI
;
A
#
# COMPACT_ATOMS: atom_id res chain seq x y z
N MET A 1 -10.42 -27.20 -29.65
CA MET A 1 -11.14 -26.05 -29.08
C MET A 1 -10.14 -25.26 -28.25
N ALA A 2 -10.06 -23.93 -28.42
CA ALA A 2 -9.21 -23.10 -27.59
C ALA A 2 -9.84 -22.99 -26.20
N GLU A 3 -9.13 -23.42 -25.19
CA GLU A 3 -9.57 -23.31 -23.80
C GLU A 3 -9.12 -21.94 -23.26
N PHE A 4 -10.08 -21.05 -22.97
CA PHE A 4 -9.81 -19.78 -22.35
C PHE A 4 -9.51 -20.00 -20.86
N ARG A 5 -8.25 -19.83 -20.47
CA ARG A 5 -7.83 -19.83 -19.07
C ARG A 5 -7.56 -18.40 -18.62
N LEU A 6 -8.08 -18.06 -17.44
CA LEU A 6 -7.72 -16.79 -16.81
C LEU A 6 -6.22 -16.79 -16.49
N PRO A 7 -5.52 -15.65 -16.68
CA PRO A 7 -4.13 -15.51 -16.26
C PRO A 7 -3.97 -15.87 -14.78
N LYS A 8 -2.78 -16.35 -14.40
CA LYS A 8 -2.40 -16.46 -12.99
C LYS A 8 -2.62 -15.09 -12.32
N ASN A 9 -3.00 -15.07 -11.07
CA ASN A 9 -3.28 -13.87 -10.27
C ASN A 9 -4.57 -13.10 -10.62
N SER A 10 -5.35 -13.52 -11.62
CA SER A 10 -6.63 -12.89 -11.97
C SER A 10 -7.76 -13.21 -10.98
N VAL A 11 -7.60 -14.22 -10.14
CA VAL A 11 -8.58 -14.64 -9.13
C VAL A 11 -7.99 -14.46 -7.74
N VAL A 12 -8.61 -13.63 -6.91
CA VAL A 12 -8.23 -13.47 -5.51
C VAL A 12 -9.04 -14.42 -4.65
N LYS A 13 -8.36 -15.31 -3.93
CA LYS A 13 -8.97 -16.32 -3.06
C LYS A 13 -9.26 -15.76 -1.66
N LYS A 14 -10.14 -16.43 -0.93
CA LYS A 14 -10.27 -16.23 0.51
C LYS A 14 -9.04 -16.83 1.20
N GLY A 15 -8.41 -16.06 2.06
CA GLY A 15 -7.21 -16.47 2.78
C GLY A 15 -7.48 -16.85 4.23
N LYS A 16 -6.50 -16.59 5.09
CA LYS A 16 -6.50 -16.92 6.51
C LYS A 16 -7.31 -15.89 7.30
N ALA A 17 -7.88 -16.32 8.43
CA ALA A 17 -8.50 -15.46 9.42
C ALA A 17 -7.65 -15.47 10.71
N HIS A 18 -7.33 -14.29 11.19
CA HIS A 18 -6.60 -14.05 12.43
C HIS A 18 -7.56 -13.36 13.41
N PRO A 19 -8.16 -14.09 14.36
CA PRO A 19 -9.09 -13.53 15.34
C PRO A 19 -8.35 -12.65 16.34
N ALA A 20 -9.05 -11.64 16.88
CA ALA A 20 -8.51 -10.80 17.93
C ALA A 20 -8.23 -11.63 19.21
N PRO A 21 -7.28 -11.21 20.05
CA PRO A 21 -7.05 -11.82 21.36
C PRO A 21 -8.32 -11.82 22.23
N THR A 22 -8.47 -12.86 23.05
CA THR A 22 -9.61 -12.96 23.98
C THR A 22 -9.60 -11.79 24.96
N GLY A 23 -10.72 -11.06 25.04
CA GLY A 23 -10.85 -9.90 25.93
C GLY A 23 -10.65 -8.55 25.28
N SER A 24 -10.42 -8.50 23.95
CA SER A 24 -10.37 -7.25 23.19
C SER A 24 -11.69 -6.47 23.30
N GLY A 25 -11.60 -5.14 23.50
CA GLY A 25 -12.75 -4.25 23.62
C GLY A 25 -13.30 -3.85 22.26
N ARG A 26 -12.69 -2.86 21.61
CA ARG A 26 -13.08 -2.37 20.27
C ARG A 26 -12.30 -3.09 19.18
N VAL A 27 -12.95 -4.00 18.48
CA VAL A 27 -12.31 -4.78 17.40
C VAL A 27 -12.72 -4.26 16.04
N LYS A 28 -11.74 -4.07 15.16
CA LYS A 28 -11.93 -3.71 13.75
C LYS A 28 -11.35 -4.78 12.84
N LYS A 29 -12.07 -5.12 11.77
CA LYS A 29 -11.61 -6.10 10.77
C LYS A 29 -10.84 -5.41 9.66
N PHE A 30 -9.68 -5.98 9.34
CA PHE A 30 -8.83 -5.58 8.22
C PHE A 30 -8.74 -6.73 7.24
N GLN A 31 -9.20 -6.52 6.02
CA GLN A 31 -9.06 -7.47 4.91
C GLN A 31 -7.89 -7.03 4.04
N ILE A 32 -6.79 -7.76 4.10
CA ILE A 32 -5.51 -7.37 3.48
C ILE A 32 -5.20 -8.30 2.32
N TYR A 33 -4.89 -7.70 1.16
CA TYR A 33 -4.40 -8.43 -0.01
C TYR A 33 -3.02 -9.01 0.27
N ARG A 34 -2.87 -10.31 -0.04
CA ARG A 34 -1.64 -11.05 0.14
C ARG A 34 -1.26 -11.73 -1.17
N TYR A 35 -0.03 -11.54 -1.56
CA TYR A 35 0.56 -12.17 -2.75
C TYR A 35 2.03 -12.45 -2.51
N ASP A 36 2.45 -13.69 -2.81
CA ASP A 36 3.85 -14.11 -2.75
C ASP A 36 4.23 -14.67 -4.13
N PRO A 37 5.11 -14.00 -4.88
CA PRO A 37 5.51 -14.43 -6.22
C PRO A 37 6.19 -15.80 -6.22
N ASP A 38 6.89 -16.14 -5.14
CA ASP A 38 7.65 -17.39 -5.03
C ASP A 38 6.74 -18.61 -4.80
N SER A 39 5.53 -18.40 -4.29
CA SER A 39 4.57 -19.48 -4.03
C SER A 39 3.94 -20.06 -5.30
N GLY A 40 3.88 -19.30 -6.38
CA GLY A 40 3.17 -19.64 -7.60
C GLY A 40 1.63 -19.72 -7.44
N GLU A 41 1.09 -19.35 -6.30
CA GLU A 41 -0.34 -19.37 -6.00
C GLU A 41 -1.02 -18.05 -6.39
N ASN A 42 -2.35 -18.14 -6.60
CA ASN A 42 -3.16 -16.94 -6.76
C ASN A 42 -3.18 -16.11 -5.48
N PRO A 43 -3.29 -14.76 -5.60
CA PRO A 43 -3.41 -13.89 -4.45
C PRO A 43 -4.65 -14.21 -3.61
N ARG A 44 -4.63 -13.82 -2.35
CA ARG A 44 -5.71 -14.04 -1.40
C ARG A 44 -5.97 -12.80 -0.56
N TYR A 45 -7.10 -12.77 0.15
CA TYR A 45 -7.37 -11.81 1.20
C TYR A 45 -7.27 -12.51 2.56
N ASP A 46 -6.30 -12.11 3.37
CA ASP A 46 -6.25 -12.50 4.79
C ASP A 46 -7.04 -11.48 5.61
N THR A 47 -7.76 -11.95 6.61
CA THR A 47 -8.58 -11.12 7.50
C THR A 47 -7.96 -11.09 8.89
N PHE A 48 -7.70 -9.90 9.40
CA PHE A 48 -7.14 -9.65 10.72
C PHE A 48 -8.14 -8.88 11.57
N GLU A 49 -8.39 -9.35 12.78
CA GLU A 49 -9.20 -8.66 13.77
C GLU A 49 -8.27 -7.91 14.73
N VAL A 50 -8.19 -6.59 14.58
CA VAL A 50 -7.28 -5.74 15.34
C VAL A 50 -8.02 -5.08 16.49
N ASP A 51 -7.47 -5.21 17.71
CA ASP A 51 -7.92 -4.48 18.89
C ASP A 51 -7.47 -3.01 18.79
N LEU A 52 -8.44 -2.11 18.67
CA LEU A 52 -8.21 -0.68 18.55
C LEU A 52 -7.81 0.00 19.87
N ASP A 53 -8.06 -0.62 21.00
CA ASP A 53 -7.69 -0.05 22.30
C ASP A 53 -6.18 -0.10 22.53
N THR A 54 -5.49 -1.00 21.82
CA THR A 54 -4.03 -1.17 21.86
C THR A 54 -3.35 -0.77 20.52
N CYS A 55 -4.10 -0.15 19.62
CA CYS A 55 -3.62 0.26 18.30
C CYS A 55 -3.64 1.78 18.16
N GLY A 56 -2.69 2.35 17.42
CA GLY A 56 -2.76 3.75 17.03
C GLY A 56 -3.93 4.04 16.07
N PRO A 57 -4.27 5.32 15.86
CA PRO A 57 -5.50 5.70 15.15
C PRO A 57 -5.44 5.55 13.63
N MET A 58 -4.25 5.40 13.04
CA MET A 58 -4.08 5.38 11.59
C MET A 58 -4.05 3.96 11.02
N VAL A 59 -4.47 3.81 9.77
CA VAL A 59 -4.40 2.52 9.05
C VAL A 59 -2.97 1.96 9.05
N LEU A 60 -1.95 2.82 8.95
CA LEU A 60 -0.56 2.39 9.04
C LEU A 60 -0.21 1.76 10.40
N ASP A 61 -0.78 2.27 11.48
CA ASP A 61 -0.52 1.73 12.83
C ASP A 61 -1.06 0.31 12.94
N ALA A 62 -2.26 0.06 12.39
CA ALA A 62 -2.83 -1.28 12.33
C ALA A 62 -1.96 -2.23 11.48
N LEU A 63 -1.45 -1.79 10.33
CA LEU A 63 -0.55 -2.61 9.51
C LEU A 63 0.76 -2.95 10.24
N ILE A 64 1.32 -1.99 10.98
CA ILE A 64 2.53 -2.21 11.78
C ILE A 64 2.25 -3.21 12.91
N LYS A 65 1.11 -3.07 13.60
CA LYS A 65 0.69 -3.98 14.67
C LYS A 65 0.50 -5.41 14.13
N ILE A 66 -0.25 -5.57 13.03
CA ILE A 66 -0.44 -6.87 12.37
C ILE A 66 0.92 -7.50 12.02
N LYS A 67 1.82 -6.74 11.41
CA LYS A 67 3.16 -7.24 11.05
C LYS A 67 3.99 -7.63 12.26
N ALA A 68 3.87 -6.91 13.36
CA ALA A 68 4.67 -7.16 14.55
C ALA A 68 4.15 -8.32 15.41
N GLU A 69 2.83 -8.50 15.49
CA GLU A 69 2.20 -9.39 16.46
C GLU A 69 1.56 -10.63 15.82
N GLU A 70 1.01 -10.49 14.58
CA GLU A 70 0.19 -11.54 13.94
C GLU A 70 0.91 -12.25 12.77
N ASP A 71 1.43 -11.47 11.82
CA ASP A 71 2.06 -12.01 10.62
C ASP A 71 3.23 -11.16 10.14
N SER A 72 4.44 -11.54 10.54
CA SER A 72 5.68 -10.85 10.18
C SER A 72 5.99 -10.88 8.67
N SER A 73 5.36 -11.76 7.91
CA SER A 73 5.55 -11.89 6.46
C SER A 73 4.84 -10.78 5.67
N LEU A 74 3.88 -10.06 6.29
CA LEU A 74 3.16 -8.97 5.63
C LEU A 74 4.13 -7.89 5.14
N THR A 75 4.05 -7.58 3.83
CA THR A 75 5.01 -6.68 3.17
C THR A 75 4.32 -5.39 2.70
N PHE A 76 4.84 -4.26 3.14
CA PHE A 76 4.41 -2.92 2.72
C PHE A 76 5.55 -1.91 2.88
N ARG A 77 5.45 -0.79 2.17
CA ARG A 77 6.41 0.33 2.28
C ARG A 77 5.92 1.35 3.30
N ARG A 78 6.83 1.92 4.05
CA ARG A 78 6.59 3.06 4.96
C ARG A 78 7.85 3.85 5.22
N SER A 79 7.73 5.12 5.59
CA SER A 79 8.85 5.97 6.00
C SER A 79 8.41 7.09 6.94
N CYS A 80 8.03 8.26 6.43
CA CYS A 80 7.85 9.50 7.21
C CYS A 80 6.72 9.46 8.26
N ARG A 81 5.63 8.73 8.03
CA ARG A 81 4.42 8.66 8.87
C ARG A 81 3.59 9.95 8.96
N GLU A 82 3.90 10.95 8.16
CA GLU A 82 3.29 12.29 8.19
C GLU A 82 2.80 12.77 6.82
N GLY A 83 2.64 11.86 5.85
CA GLY A 83 2.07 12.17 4.55
C GLY A 83 3.02 12.82 3.54
N ILE A 84 4.32 12.91 3.81
CA ILE A 84 5.29 13.61 2.95
C ILE A 84 5.91 12.70 1.91
N CYS A 85 6.38 11.51 2.30
CA CYS A 85 7.20 10.66 1.40
C CYS A 85 6.38 9.84 0.40
N GLY A 86 5.08 9.65 0.60
CA GLY A 86 4.21 8.84 -0.27
C GLY A 86 4.44 7.32 -0.23
N SER A 87 5.43 6.82 0.51
CA SER A 87 5.83 5.40 0.47
C SER A 87 4.74 4.43 0.96
N CYS A 88 3.85 4.86 1.84
CA CYS A 88 2.72 4.07 2.33
C CYS A 88 1.44 4.22 1.49
N SER A 89 1.59 4.61 0.22
CA SER A 89 0.46 4.70 -0.71
C SER A 89 -0.09 3.32 -1.01
N MET A 90 -1.39 3.17 -0.85
CA MET A 90 -2.13 1.94 -1.15
C MET A 90 -3.60 2.25 -1.43
N ASN A 91 -4.35 1.27 -1.86
CA ASN A 91 -5.79 1.44 -2.01
C ASN A 91 -6.48 0.98 -0.71
N ILE A 92 -7.17 1.92 -0.05
CA ILE A 92 -7.87 1.70 1.21
C ILE A 92 -9.36 1.88 0.93
N ASP A 93 -10.12 0.82 1.09
CA ASP A 93 -11.57 0.77 0.86
C ASP A 93 -12.00 1.39 -0.48
N GLY A 94 -11.29 1.04 -1.56
CA GLY A 94 -11.55 1.51 -2.92
C GLY A 94 -10.97 2.89 -3.26
N ARG A 95 -10.32 3.58 -2.32
CA ARG A 95 -9.68 4.88 -2.54
C ARG A 95 -8.16 4.78 -2.42
N ASN A 96 -7.46 5.39 -3.36
CA ASN A 96 -6.01 5.53 -3.25
C ASN A 96 -5.68 6.60 -2.21
N GLY A 97 -4.85 6.25 -1.23
CA GLY A 97 -4.50 7.14 -0.14
C GLY A 97 -3.22 6.72 0.57
N LEU A 98 -2.85 7.47 1.58
CA LEU A 98 -1.68 7.20 2.41
C LEU A 98 -2.14 6.55 3.73
N ALA A 99 -1.63 5.36 4.02
CA ALA A 99 -2.00 4.65 5.24
C ALA A 99 -1.63 5.42 6.52
N CYS A 100 -0.61 6.28 6.47
CA CYS A 100 -0.19 7.08 7.63
C CYS A 100 -1.08 8.29 7.94
N THR A 101 -1.93 8.71 7.00
CA THR A 101 -2.84 9.86 7.17
C THR A 101 -4.32 9.48 7.07
N THR A 102 -4.62 8.23 6.80
CA THR A 102 -6.00 7.72 6.79
C THR A 102 -6.35 7.19 8.17
N ALA A 103 -7.32 7.83 8.84
CA ALA A 103 -7.78 7.36 10.14
C ALA A 103 -8.62 6.08 10.00
N ILE A 104 -8.44 5.15 10.93
CA ILE A 104 -9.19 3.89 10.95
C ILE A 104 -10.70 4.16 11.11
N GLU A 105 -11.07 5.19 11.86
CA GLU A 105 -12.46 5.56 12.13
C GLU A 105 -13.17 6.15 10.91
N ASP A 106 -12.43 6.74 9.95
CA ASP A 106 -13.00 7.29 8.71
C ASP A 106 -13.51 6.19 7.77
N VAL A 107 -12.99 4.96 7.91
CA VAL A 107 -13.41 3.82 7.10
C VAL A 107 -14.58 3.12 7.78
N LYS A 108 -15.74 3.11 7.14
CA LYS A 108 -16.94 2.45 7.66
C LYS A 108 -16.86 0.93 7.49
N GLY A 109 -17.22 0.18 8.53
CA GLY A 109 -17.22 -1.28 8.47
C GLY A 109 -15.82 -1.91 8.46
N GLU A 110 -15.61 -2.90 7.63
CA GLU A 110 -14.33 -3.59 7.45
C GLU A 110 -13.37 -2.74 6.60
N VAL A 111 -12.10 -2.69 6.98
CA VAL A 111 -11.08 -1.94 6.22
C VAL A 111 -10.46 -2.86 5.18
N LYS A 112 -10.75 -2.65 3.92
CA LYS A 112 -10.15 -3.42 2.83
C LYS A 112 -8.92 -2.72 2.29
N ILE A 113 -7.77 -3.42 2.29
CA ILE A 113 -6.50 -2.88 1.85
C ILE A 113 -5.94 -3.71 0.69
N THR A 114 -5.64 -3.02 -0.42
CA THR A 114 -5.05 -3.62 -1.61
C THR A 114 -3.87 -2.77 -2.09
N PRO A 115 -2.94 -3.31 -2.88
CA PRO A 115 -1.91 -2.49 -3.51
C PRO A 115 -2.54 -1.43 -4.43
N LEU A 116 -1.77 -0.42 -4.81
CA LEU A 116 -2.21 0.56 -5.80
C LEU A 116 -2.62 -0.15 -7.10
N PRO A 117 -3.77 0.22 -7.70
CA PRO A 117 -4.28 -0.44 -8.90
C PRO A 117 -3.41 -0.12 -10.13
N HIS A 118 -3.55 -0.96 -11.17
CA HIS A 118 -2.90 -0.80 -12.47
C HIS A 118 -1.37 -0.86 -12.45
N MET A 119 -0.79 -1.49 -11.43
CA MET A 119 0.65 -1.75 -11.30
C MET A 119 0.86 -3.23 -11.01
N GLU A 120 1.98 -3.78 -11.46
CA GLU A 120 2.39 -5.12 -11.09
C GLU A 120 2.67 -5.18 -9.58
N VAL A 121 2.31 -6.30 -8.96
CA VAL A 121 2.53 -6.49 -7.53
C VAL A 121 3.82 -7.29 -7.33
N ILE A 122 4.78 -6.70 -6.66
CA ILE A 122 6.02 -7.38 -6.27
C ILE A 122 5.72 -8.40 -5.16
N LYS A 123 5.10 -7.93 -4.08
CA LYS A 123 4.68 -8.76 -2.95
C LYS A 123 3.65 -8.01 -2.10
N ASP A 124 2.56 -8.67 -1.72
CA ASP A 124 1.49 -8.13 -0.88
C ASP A 124 1.02 -6.72 -1.31
N LEU A 125 1.33 -5.69 -0.53
CA LEU A 125 0.94 -4.30 -0.76
C LEU A 125 2.02 -3.48 -1.49
N VAL A 126 3.06 -4.13 -2.01
CA VAL A 126 4.20 -3.47 -2.67
C VAL A 126 4.05 -3.55 -4.19
N PRO A 127 3.67 -2.46 -4.88
CA PRO A 127 3.63 -2.40 -6.33
C PRO A 127 5.00 -2.08 -6.93
N ASP A 128 5.18 -2.45 -8.21
CA ASP A 128 6.30 -2.04 -9.05
C ASP A 128 6.00 -0.69 -9.70
N PHE A 129 6.87 0.29 -9.49
CA PHE A 129 6.78 1.64 -10.06
C PHE A 129 7.57 1.83 -11.35
N THR A 130 8.19 0.80 -11.90
CA THR A 130 9.06 0.93 -13.09
C THR A 130 8.31 1.59 -14.26
N HIS A 131 7.14 1.07 -14.59
CA HIS A 131 6.32 1.63 -15.68
C HIS A 131 5.83 3.04 -15.36
N PHE A 132 5.41 3.31 -14.13
CA PHE A 132 4.99 4.63 -13.66
C PHE A 132 6.10 5.67 -13.86
N TYR A 133 7.33 5.37 -13.44
CA TYR A 133 8.44 6.31 -13.60
C TYR A 133 8.92 6.44 -15.05
N ALA A 134 8.77 5.41 -15.88
CA ALA A 134 9.02 5.53 -17.30
C ALA A 134 8.06 6.53 -17.97
N GLN A 135 6.77 6.47 -17.64
CA GLN A 135 5.78 7.45 -18.10
C GLN A 135 6.07 8.86 -17.55
N TYR A 136 6.35 8.98 -16.27
CA TYR A 136 6.72 10.25 -15.64
C TYR A 136 7.94 10.88 -16.31
N SER A 137 8.97 10.10 -16.59
CA SER A 137 10.18 10.59 -17.27
C SER A 137 9.91 11.03 -18.72
N SER A 138 8.99 10.37 -19.41
CA SER A 138 8.68 10.69 -20.82
C SER A 138 8.07 12.08 -20.99
N ILE A 139 7.27 12.54 -20.03
CA ILE A 139 6.65 13.88 -20.08
C ILE A 139 7.53 14.96 -19.48
N GLN A 140 8.61 14.60 -18.80
CA GLN A 140 9.58 15.52 -18.17
C GLN A 140 8.90 16.69 -17.43
N PRO A 141 8.10 16.44 -16.38
CA PRO A 141 7.22 17.44 -15.75
C PRO A 141 7.94 18.45 -14.87
N TRP A 142 9.24 18.33 -14.74
CA TRP A 142 10.06 19.27 -13.97
C TRP A 142 10.31 20.55 -14.74
N LEU A 143 10.63 21.62 -14.02
CA LEU A 143 10.98 22.90 -14.58
C LEU A 143 12.24 22.78 -15.45
N LYS A 144 12.17 23.29 -16.68
CA LYS A 144 13.30 23.33 -17.62
C LYS A 144 13.76 24.77 -17.80
N THR A 145 15.06 25.00 -17.64
CA THR A 145 15.68 26.28 -17.92
C THR A 145 16.42 26.22 -19.26
N VAL A 146 16.35 27.29 -20.06
CA VAL A 146 17.08 27.42 -21.32
C VAL A 146 18.56 27.64 -21.07
N THR A 147 18.89 28.34 -19.99
CA THR A 147 20.27 28.63 -19.57
C THR A 147 20.66 27.75 -18.39
N PRO A 148 21.74 26.97 -18.50
CA PRO A 148 22.21 26.20 -17.34
C PRO A 148 22.64 27.14 -16.21
N PRO A 149 22.51 26.69 -14.93
CA PRO A 149 22.98 27.47 -13.80
C PRO A 149 24.50 27.70 -13.88
N PRO A 150 25.02 28.83 -13.38
CA PRO A 150 26.44 29.00 -13.22
C PRO A 150 27.07 27.90 -12.38
N SER A 151 28.31 27.51 -12.68
CA SER A 151 29.00 26.45 -11.93
C SER A 151 29.01 26.75 -10.44
N GLY A 152 28.55 25.78 -9.63
CA GLY A 152 28.48 25.89 -8.18
C GLY A 152 27.27 26.65 -7.61
N GLN A 153 26.29 27.01 -8.45
CA GLN A 153 25.04 27.64 -8.01
C GLN A 153 23.82 26.79 -8.39
N GLU A 154 22.88 26.69 -7.48
CA GLU A 154 21.54 26.16 -7.75
C GLU A 154 20.60 27.33 -8.09
N LEU A 155 19.83 27.20 -9.17
CA LEU A 155 18.78 28.17 -9.49
C LEU A 155 17.51 27.81 -8.71
N SER A 156 17.04 28.73 -7.88
CA SER A 156 15.71 28.64 -7.28
C SER A 156 14.67 29.31 -8.20
N LEU A 157 13.37 29.09 -7.87
CA LEU A 157 12.26 29.76 -8.58
C LEU A 157 12.35 31.30 -8.55
N ILE A 158 13.06 31.87 -7.58
CA ILE A 158 13.29 33.32 -7.46
C ILE A 158 14.25 33.82 -8.55
N HIS A 159 15.09 32.93 -9.12
CA HIS A 159 16.09 33.27 -10.14
C HIS A 159 15.60 32.98 -11.56
N ILE A 160 14.39 32.44 -11.68
CA ILE A 160 13.74 32.11 -12.97
C ILE A 160 12.61 33.12 -13.23
#